data_22774f49fc22b102ffaa74177d98bcb0
#
_entry.id   22774f49fc22b102ffaa74177d98bcb0
#
_cell.length_a   1.000
_cell.length_b   1.000
_cell.length_c   1.000
_cell.angle_alpha   90.00
_cell.angle_beta   90.00
_cell.angle_gamma   90.00
#
_symmetry.space_group_name_H-M   'P 1'
#
loop_
_entity.id
_entity.type
_entity.pdbx_description
1 polymer ?
#
loop_
_entity_poly.entity_id
_entity_poly.type
_entity_poly.pdbx_seq_one_letter_code
_entity_poly.pdbx_strand_id
1 'polypeptide(L)'
;MNMTFKRKLPIPMQIKEMYPLTDDLAAIKAARDEELKQIFEGKSRKFVLVIGPCSADSREPVLEYISRLCRVQEQVQDKLLIVPRIYTNKPRTTGDGYKGMLHQPNPDETPDMLKGIVAIRELHMAALKDYGFSCADEMLYPDNHRYLSDLLSYVAVGARSVENQQHRLTASGLDIPVGMKNPTSGDLTVMMNSITAAQHSHTFIYRGWEVVSQGNPYAHAILRGYTDFAGKSVSNYHYEDLVKLHDTYAASGLKNPAAIIDTNHANSGKKYLEQIRIAKDVVYSCNHNEDIRSMVKGLMIESYLEDGAQEIGEHVFGKSITDPCLGWDKTEQLIFEIADTLR
;
A
#
# COMPACT_ATOMS: atom_id res chain seq x y z
N MET A 1 -10.15 32.90 -11.41
CA MET A 1 -9.54 31.61 -11.00
C MET A 1 -8.08 31.89 -10.66
N ASN A 2 -7.62 31.49 -9.50
CA ASN A 2 -6.24 31.73 -9.05
C ASN A 2 -5.35 30.50 -9.36
N MET A 3 -5.26 30.13 -10.63
CA MET A 3 -4.46 29.02 -11.15
C MET A 3 -3.83 29.41 -12.48
N THR A 4 -2.60 28.96 -12.71
CA THR A 4 -1.90 29.10 -14.00
C THR A 4 -1.82 27.74 -14.68
N PHE A 5 -2.36 27.63 -15.88
CA PHE A 5 -2.26 26.42 -16.71
C PHE A 5 -0.89 26.38 -17.39
N LYS A 6 0.01 25.53 -16.89
CA LYS A 6 1.39 25.42 -17.41
C LYS A 6 1.46 24.65 -18.74
N ARG A 7 0.84 23.46 -18.76
CA ARG A 7 0.80 22.59 -19.95
C ARG A 7 -0.33 21.56 -19.80
N LYS A 8 -0.79 21.02 -20.93
CA LYS A 8 -1.66 19.85 -20.95
C LYS A 8 -0.82 18.58 -20.71
N LEU A 9 -1.23 17.74 -19.78
CA LEU A 9 -0.60 16.43 -19.55
C LEU A 9 -1.24 15.37 -20.46
N PRO A 10 -0.50 14.32 -20.86
CA PRO A 10 -1.07 13.19 -21.56
C PRO A 10 -2.11 12.50 -20.67
N ILE A 11 -3.16 11.99 -21.27
CA ILE A 11 -4.15 11.18 -20.55
C ILE A 11 -3.58 9.79 -20.25
N PRO A 12 -4.10 9.06 -19.24
CA PRO A 12 -3.60 7.72 -18.87
C PRO A 12 -3.51 6.74 -20.05
N MET A 13 -4.47 6.77 -20.99
CA MET A 13 -4.45 5.91 -22.16
C MET A 13 -3.21 6.17 -23.05
N GLN A 14 -2.85 7.43 -23.30
CA GLN A 14 -1.67 7.77 -24.08
C GLN A 14 -0.37 7.29 -23.44
N ILE A 15 -0.26 7.37 -22.10
CA ILE A 15 0.91 6.86 -21.40
C ILE A 15 0.95 5.32 -21.45
N LYS A 16 -0.19 4.65 -21.36
CA LYS A 16 -0.27 3.18 -21.50
C LYS A 16 0.07 2.71 -22.92
N GLU A 17 -0.28 3.48 -23.93
CA GLU A 17 0.12 3.22 -25.32
C GLU A 17 1.62 3.43 -25.56
N MET A 18 2.23 4.43 -24.91
CA MET A 18 3.69 4.67 -24.98
C MET A 18 4.50 3.61 -24.23
N TYR A 19 3.96 3.09 -23.12
CA TYR A 19 4.57 2.07 -22.26
C TYR A 19 3.57 0.93 -22.06
N PRO A 20 3.34 0.09 -23.09
CA PRO A 20 2.28 -0.92 -23.05
C PRO A 20 2.64 -2.09 -22.16
N LEU A 21 1.63 -2.61 -21.47
CA LEU A 21 1.71 -3.91 -20.82
C LEU A 21 1.58 -4.98 -21.90
N THR A 22 2.64 -5.78 -22.10
CA THR A 22 2.62 -6.91 -23.03
C THR A 22 1.77 -8.06 -22.49
N ASP A 23 1.32 -8.97 -23.36
CA ASP A 23 0.48 -10.12 -22.97
C ASP A 23 1.18 -10.99 -21.92
N ASP A 24 2.49 -11.21 -22.04
CA ASP A 24 3.27 -11.98 -21.06
C ASP A 24 3.28 -11.32 -19.69
N LEU A 25 3.50 -10.01 -19.64
CA LEU A 25 3.47 -9.25 -18.37
C LEU A 25 2.06 -9.16 -17.78
N ALA A 26 1.05 -9.05 -18.64
CA ALA A 26 -0.35 -9.10 -18.22
C ALA A 26 -0.71 -10.44 -17.59
N ALA A 27 -0.18 -11.56 -18.14
CA ALA A 27 -0.36 -12.88 -17.57
C ALA A 27 0.31 -13.03 -16.19
N ILE A 28 1.53 -12.51 -16.02
CA ILE A 28 2.23 -12.49 -14.73
C ILE A 28 1.40 -11.70 -13.70
N LYS A 29 0.95 -10.50 -14.08
CA LYS A 29 0.11 -9.68 -13.20
C LYS A 29 -1.18 -10.40 -12.83
N ALA A 30 -1.88 -10.97 -13.79
CA ALA A 30 -3.14 -11.69 -13.54
C ALA A 30 -2.96 -12.86 -12.56
N ALA A 31 -1.87 -13.61 -12.67
CA ALA A 31 -1.54 -14.68 -11.73
C ALA A 31 -1.31 -14.14 -10.30
N ARG A 32 -0.62 -13.02 -10.16
CA ARG A 32 -0.40 -12.36 -8.86
C ARG A 32 -1.70 -11.82 -8.26
N ASP A 33 -2.56 -11.21 -9.09
CA ASP A 33 -3.86 -10.72 -8.66
C ASP A 33 -4.75 -11.86 -8.16
N GLU A 34 -4.77 -12.99 -8.89
CA GLU A 34 -5.55 -14.17 -8.50
C GLU A 34 -5.05 -14.76 -7.17
N GLU A 35 -3.73 -14.86 -6.99
CA GLU A 35 -3.15 -15.34 -5.73
C GLU A 35 -3.53 -14.44 -4.55
N LEU A 36 -3.48 -13.12 -4.72
CA LEU A 36 -3.95 -12.16 -3.71
C LEU A 36 -5.44 -12.33 -3.42
N LYS A 37 -6.29 -12.43 -4.44
CA LYS A 37 -7.74 -12.63 -4.28
C LYS A 37 -8.04 -13.89 -3.47
N GLN A 38 -7.36 -15.00 -3.75
CA GLN A 38 -7.51 -16.25 -3.00
C GLN A 38 -7.17 -16.10 -1.51
N ILE A 39 -6.15 -15.30 -1.17
CA ILE A 39 -5.81 -15.01 0.23
C ILE A 39 -6.92 -14.19 0.88
N PHE A 40 -7.42 -13.15 0.22
CA PHE A 40 -8.49 -12.29 0.76
C PHE A 40 -9.81 -13.04 0.89
N GLU A 41 -10.09 -13.99 0.02
CA GLU A 41 -11.27 -14.87 0.08
C GLU A 41 -11.13 -16.01 1.13
N GLY A 42 -9.98 -16.16 1.75
CA GLY A 42 -9.69 -17.23 2.71
C GLY A 42 -9.48 -18.62 2.08
N LYS A 43 -9.33 -18.67 0.75
CA LYS A 43 -9.02 -19.91 0.00
C LYS A 43 -7.57 -20.32 0.08
N SER A 44 -6.69 -19.38 0.38
CA SER A 44 -5.26 -19.58 0.65
C SER A 44 -4.91 -19.10 2.05
N ARG A 45 -4.07 -19.87 2.76
CA ARG A 45 -3.55 -19.49 4.09
C ARG A 45 -2.26 -18.68 4.02
N LYS A 46 -1.75 -18.37 2.84
CA LYS A 46 -0.58 -17.50 2.72
C LYS A 46 -0.83 -16.15 3.39
N PHE A 47 0.24 -15.54 3.85
CA PHE A 47 0.20 -14.24 4.53
C PHE A 47 0.85 -13.18 3.67
N VAL A 48 0.22 -12.04 3.52
CA VAL A 48 0.66 -10.96 2.63
C VAL A 48 1.65 -10.06 3.35
N LEU A 49 2.78 -9.76 2.73
CA LEU A 49 3.70 -8.72 3.18
C LEU A 49 3.71 -7.59 2.15
N VAL A 50 3.03 -6.48 2.46
CA VAL A 50 3.13 -5.23 1.70
C VAL A 50 4.35 -4.48 2.24
N ILE A 51 5.50 -4.58 1.56
CA ILE A 51 6.78 -4.17 2.13
C ILE A 51 7.63 -3.36 1.15
N GLY A 52 8.21 -2.26 1.62
CA GLY A 52 9.07 -1.38 0.82
C GLY A 52 9.23 0.01 1.44
N PRO A 53 9.93 0.92 0.75
CA PRO A 53 10.22 2.25 1.28
C PRO A 53 8.96 3.04 1.61
N CYS A 54 9.08 3.99 2.52
CA CYS A 54 7.99 4.91 2.87
C CYS A 54 7.50 5.67 1.63
N SER A 55 8.43 6.11 0.76
CA SER A 55 8.15 6.65 -0.57
C SER A 55 9.22 6.19 -1.54
N ALA A 56 8.83 5.87 -2.77
CA ALA A 56 9.80 5.72 -3.86
C ALA A 56 10.39 7.11 -4.18
N ASP A 57 11.69 7.20 -4.12
CA ASP A 57 12.46 8.45 -4.31
C ASP A 57 13.40 8.40 -5.52
N SER A 58 13.96 7.23 -5.81
CA SER A 58 14.87 7.00 -6.91
C SER A 58 14.67 5.59 -7.49
N ARG A 59 14.89 5.45 -8.80
CA ARG A 59 14.66 4.20 -9.53
C ARG A 59 15.63 3.10 -9.10
N GLU A 60 16.92 3.41 -9.08
CA GLU A 60 17.97 2.41 -8.89
C GLU A 60 17.91 1.73 -7.52
N PRO A 61 17.84 2.45 -6.39
CA PRO A 61 17.77 1.79 -5.09
C PRO A 61 16.45 1.07 -4.85
N VAL A 62 15.34 1.54 -5.43
CA VAL A 62 14.06 0.81 -5.35
C VAL A 62 14.14 -0.51 -6.10
N LEU A 63 14.71 -0.55 -7.31
CA LEU A 63 14.88 -1.80 -8.07
C LEU A 63 15.87 -2.75 -7.42
N GLU A 64 16.97 -2.24 -6.82
CA GLU A 64 17.88 -3.07 -6.02
C GLU A 64 17.15 -3.72 -4.84
N TYR A 65 16.32 -2.95 -4.11
CA TYR A 65 15.51 -3.46 -3.02
C TYR A 65 14.55 -4.57 -3.50
N ILE A 66 13.86 -4.34 -4.63
CA ILE A 66 12.95 -5.33 -5.23
C ILE A 66 13.69 -6.60 -5.68
N SER A 67 14.89 -6.45 -6.24
CA SER A 67 15.75 -7.58 -6.60
C SER A 67 16.04 -8.49 -5.41
N ARG A 68 16.32 -7.89 -4.24
CA ARG A 68 16.53 -8.65 -3.00
C ARG A 68 15.25 -9.32 -2.52
N LEU A 69 14.11 -8.61 -2.57
CA LEU A 69 12.82 -9.21 -2.24
C LEU A 69 12.46 -10.39 -3.13
N CYS A 70 12.84 -10.34 -4.43
CA CYS A 70 12.58 -11.45 -5.36
C CYS A 70 13.26 -12.75 -4.89
N ARG A 71 14.53 -12.66 -4.48
CA ARG A 71 15.30 -13.82 -3.96
C ARG A 71 14.73 -14.37 -2.66
N VAL A 72 14.22 -13.49 -1.79
CA VAL A 72 13.56 -13.91 -0.55
C VAL A 72 12.19 -14.55 -0.85
N GLN A 73 11.40 -13.97 -1.79
CA GLN A 73 10.10 -14.53 -2.17
C GLN A 73 10.21 -15.98 -2.63
N GLU A 74 11.23 -16.33 -3.40
CA GLU A 74 11.45 -17.71 -3.87
C GLU A 74 11.59 -18.71 -2.70
N GLN A 75 12.11 -18.27 -1.57
CA GLN A 75 12.36 -19.10 -0.38
C GLN A 75 11.17 -19.19 0.56
N VAL A 76 10.26 -18.22 0.53
CA VAL A 76 9.10 -18.14 1.46
C VAL A 76 7.75 -18.26 0.77
N GLN A 77 7.73 -18.55 -0.53
CA GLN A 77 6.53 -18.52 -1.37
C GLN A 77 5.43 -19.51 -0.97
N ASP A 78 5.77 -20.54 -0.21
CA ASP A 78 4.81 -21.51 0.35
C ASP A 78 3.95 -20.91 1.47
N LYS A 79 4.46 -19.92 2.20
CA LYS A 79 3.81 -19.28 3.35
C LYS A 79 3.48 -17.82 3.15
N LEU A 80 4.32 -17.08 2.43
CA LEU A 80 4.20 -15.64 2.27
C LEU A 80 4.03 -15.23 0.82
N LEU A 81 3.22 -14.20 0.62
CA LEU A 81 3.12 -13.49 -0.64
C LEU A 81 3.63 -12.06 -0.45
N ILE A 82 4.80 -11.76 -1.00
CA ILE A 82 5.39 -10.43 -0.94
C ILE A 82 4.77 -9.55 -2.03
N VAL A 83 4.29 -8.38 -1.65
CA VAL A 83 3.82 -7.31 -2.54
C VAL A 83 4.71 -6.10 -2.29
N PRO A 84 5.65 -5.78 -3.19
CA PRO A 84 6.53 -4.64 -3.00
C PRO A 84 5.73 -3.34 -2.92
N ARG A 85 6.03 -2.54 -1.92
CA ARG A 85 5.45 -1.22 -1.71
C ARG A 85 6.28 -0.20 -2.50
N ILE A 86 5.74 0.30 -3.60
CA ILE A 86 6.31 1.40 -4.40
C ILE A 86 5.34 2.58 -4.32
N TYR A 87 5.35 3.29 -3.21
CA TYR A 87 4.48 4.45 -3.04
C TYR A 87 5.06 5.65 -3.77
N THR A 88 4.39 6.05 -4.85
CA THR A 88 4.84 7.11 -5.77
C THR A 88 4.34 8.50 -5.38
N ASN A 89 3.49 8.57 -4.34
CA ASN A 89 2.97 9.81 -3.77
C ASN A 89 3.23 9.86 -2.27
N LYS A 90 3.45 11.07 -1.76
CA LYS A 90 3.57 11.31 -0.30
C LYS A 90 2.60 12.40 0.12
N PRO A 91 1.57 12.08 0.92
CA PRO A 91 0.67 13.10 1.45
C PRO A 91 1.40 14.01 2.44
N ARG A 92 1.24 15.32 2.27
CA ARG A 92 1.81 16.35 3.14
C ARG A 92 0.71 17.24 3.71
N THR A 93 0.55 17.25 5.01
CA THR A 93 -0.51 17.99 5.70
C THR A 93 -0.39 19.50 5.49
N THR A 94 0.82 20.04 5.54
CA THR A 94 1.12 21.47 5.33
C THR A 94 1.46 21.81 3.89
N GLY A 95 1.68 20.81 3.04
CA GLY A 95 2.10 20.99 1.65
C GLY A 95 3.62 21.09 1.45
N ASP A 96 4.41 21.08 2.54
CA ASP A 96 5.87 21.18 2.48
C ASP A 96 6.56 19.81 2.36
N GLY A 97 7.78 19.81 1.81
CA GLY A 97 8.64 18.63 1.66
C GLY A 97 8.35 17.80 0.41
N TYR A 98 9.09 16.71 0.26
CA TYR A 98 8.99 15.80 -0.89
C TYR A 98 7.58 15.20 -1.01
N LYS A 99 6.99 15.33 -2.20
CA LYS A 99 5.60 14.91 -2.48
C LYS A 99 5.48 13.58 -3.23
N GLY A 100 6.58 12.87 -3.39
CA GLY A 100 6.67 11.61 -4.12
C GLY A 100 7.15 11.75 -5.56
N MET A 101 7.56 10.62 -6.14
CA MET A 101 8.14 10.53 -7.49
C MET A 101 7.23 11.09 -8.58
N LEU A 102 5.90 10.96 -8.43
CA LEU A 102 4.95 11.52 -9.40
C LEU A 102 5.10 13.04 -9.55
N HIS A 103 5.34 13.75 -8.47
CA HIS A 103 5.49 15.20 -8.48
C HIS A 103 6.93 15.62 -8.80
N GLN A 104 7.89 14.87 -8.28
CA GLN A 104 9.31 15.22 -8.25
C GLN A 104 10.14 13.95 -8.42
N PRO A 105 10.29 13.48 -9.70
CA PRO A 105 11.01 12.23 -10.01
C PRO A 105 12.49 12.29 -9.66
N ASN A 106 13.09 13.48 -9.63
CA ASN A 106 14.39 13.74 -9.02
C ASN A 106 14.16 14.66 -7.80
N PRO A 107 14.44 14.19 -6.56
CA PRO A 107 14.23 14.98 -5.35
C PRO A 107 14.98 16.30 -5.28
N ASP A 108 16.10 16.44 -6.01
CA ASP A 108 16.95 17.65 -6.04
C ASP A 108 16.46 18.69 -7.06
N GLU A 109 15.55 18.30 -7.97
CA GLU A 109 15.05 19.20 -9.03
C GLU A 109 13.69 19.81 -8.65
N THR A 110 13.29 20.83 -9.41
CA THR A 110 11.95 21.38 -9.32
C THR A 110 10.89 20.37 -9.79
N PRO A 111 9.67 20.39 -9.23
CA PRO A 111 8.61 19.47 -9.61
C PRO A 111 8.29 19.47 -11.11
N ASP A 112 8.23 18.29 -11.72
CA ASP A 112 7.83 18.05 -13.10
C ASP A 112 6.86 16.86 -13.21
N MET A 113 5.56 17.17 -13.27
CA MET A 113 4.49 16.17 -13.34
C MET A 113 4.55 15.28 -14.58
N LEU A 114 5.05 15.77 -15.72
CA LEU A 114 5.14 14.94 -16.92
C LEU A 114 6.25 13.90 -16.80
N LYS A 115 7.43 14.33 -16.35
CA LYS A 115 8.52 13.40 -16.05
C LYS A 115 8.11 12.41 -14.95
N GLY A 116 7.38 12.89 -13.93
CA GLY A 116 6.90 12.06 -12.85
C GLY A 116 5.92 10.95 -13.31
N ILE A 117 4.96 11.27 -14.17
CA ILE A 117 4.02 10.28 -14.74
C ILE A 117 4.77 9.18 -15.51
N VAL A 118 5.80 9.54 -16.27
CA VAL A 118 6.63 8.57 -16.99
C VAL A 118 7.46 7.74 -16.00
N ALA A 119 8.14 8.39 -15.05
CA ALA A 119 9.01 7.73 -14.09
C ALA A 119 8.28 6.67 -13.23
N ILE A 120 7.08 7.00 -12.72
CA ILE A 120 6.33 6.04 -11.92
C ILE A 120 5.89 4.83 -12.74
N ARG A 121 5.49 5.03 -14.01
CA ARG A 121 5.10 3.93 -14.87
C ARG A 121 6.30 3.05 -15.23
N GLU A 122 7.43 3.64 -15.61
CA GLU A 122 8.66 2.90 -15.91
C GLU A 122 9.16 2.10 -14.71
N LEU A 123 9.06 2.65 -13.48
CA LEU A 123 9.47 1.96 -12.27
C LEU A 123 8.60 0.73 -12.00
N HIS A 124 7.26 0.86 -12.06
CA HIS A 124 6.35 -0.26 -11.88
C HIS A 124 6.47 -1.30 -13.01
N MET A 125 6.67 -0.86 -14.25
CA MET A 125 6.92 -1.74 -15.39
C MET A 125 8.22 -2.54 -15.19
N ALA A 126 9.30 -1.91 -14.72
CA ALA A 126 10.56 -2.60 -14.44
C ALA A 126 10.40 -3.62 -13.31
N ALA A 127 9.70 -3.29 -12.23
CA ALA A 127 9.40 -4.24 -11.15
C ALA A 127 8.67 -5.51 -11.67
N LEU A 128 7.72 -5.32 -12.56
CA LEU A 128 6.97 -6.45 -13.15
C LEU A 128 7.83 -7.23 -14.17
N LYS A 129 8.53 -6.52 -15.06
CA LYS A 129 9.29 -7.12 -16.16
C LYS A 129 10.51 -7.88 -15.66
N ASP A 130 11.29 -7.25 -14.77
CA ASP A 130 12.62 -7.76 -14.40
C ASP A 130 12.55 -8.73 -13.20
N TYR A 131 11.50 -8.62 -12.37
CA TYR A 131 11.37 -9.37 -11.11
C TYR A 131 10.02 -10.08 -10.92
N GLY A 132 9.08 -9.96 -11.85
CA GLY A 132 7.77 -10.60 -11.77
C GLY A 132 6.84 -10.04 -10.67
N PHE A 133 7.12 -8.85 -10.15
CA PHE A 133 6.30 -8.22 -9.11
C PHE A 133 5.32 -7.20 -9.68
N SER A 134 4.03 -7.47 -9.52
CA SER A 134 3.02 -6.42 -9.51
C SER A 134 2.93 -5.86 -8.08
N CYS A 135 3.02 -4.54 -7.96
CA CYS A 135 3.32 -3.87 -6.71
C CYS A 135 2.11 -3.17 -6.09
N ALA A 136 2.33 -2.58 -4.89
CA ALA A 136 1.36 -1.74 -4.20
C ALA A 136 1.71 -0.26 -4.36
N ASP A 137 0.68 0.60 -4.51
CA ASP A 137 0.82 2.06 -4.39
C ASP A 137 -0.31 2.66 -3.55
N GLU A 138 -0.09 3.85 -3.00
CA GLU A 138 -1.13 4.63 -2.32
C GLU A 138 -1.88 5.50 -3.33
N MET A 139 -3.20 5.32 -3.41
CA MET A 139 -4.08 6.18 -4.19
C MET A 139 -4.29 7.49 -3.45
N LEU A 140 -3.29 8.39 -3.51
CA LEU A 140 -3.41 9.73 -2.94
C LEU A 140 -4.40 10.58 -3.75
N TYR A 141 -4.34 10.45 -5.08
CA TYR A 141 -5.27 11.07 -6.02
C TYR A 141 -5.89 9.99 -6.91
N PRO A 142 -7.22 9.85 -6.98
CA PRO A 142 -7.87 8.91 -7.89
C PRO A 142 -7.48 9.10 -9.36
N ASP A 143 -7.22 10.35 -9.77
CA ASP A 143 -6.77 10.65 -11.14
C ASP A 143 -5.40 10.07 -11.46
N ASN A 144 -4.47 10.10 -10.51
CA ASN A 144 -3.09 9.63 -10.72
C ASN A 144 -3.01 8.10 -10.74
N HIS A 145 -3.82 7.43 -9.93
CA HIS A 145 -3.91 5.96 -9.91
C HIS A 145 -4.13 5.38 -11.31
N ARG A 146 -4.85 6.07 -12.18
CA ARG A 146 -5.17 5.61 -13.53
C ARG A 146 -3.97 5.38 -14.45
N TYR A 147 -2.84 6.05 -14.21
CA TYR A 147 -1.60 5.83 -14.97
C TYR A 147 -0.94 4.49 -14.66
N LEU A 148 -1.29 3.88 -13.51
CA LEU A 148 -0.75 2.62 -13.00
C LEU A 148 -1.78 1.50 -12.86
N SER A 149 -3.07 1.75 -13.15
CA SER A 149 -4.19 0.85 -12.84
C SER A 149 -4.10 -0.53 -13.49
N ASP A 150 -3.30 -0.70 -14.54
CA ASP A 150 -3.03 -1.97 -15.21
C ASP A 150 -1.76 -2.68 -14.70
N LEU A 151 -1.04 -2.10 -13.73
CA LEU A 151 0.21 -2.61 -13.19
C LEU A 151 0.12 -2.98 -11.71
N LEU A 152 -0.81 -2.37 -10.96
CA LEU A 152 -0.94 -2.56 -9.52
C LEU A 152 -1.76 -3.80 -9.18
N SER A 153 -1.32 -4.56 -8.18
CA SER A 153 -2.09 -5.65 -7.56
C SER A 153 -2.68 -5.28 -6.20
N TYR A 154 -2.25 -4.18 -5.62
CA TYR A 154 -2.74 -3.69 -4.33
C TYR A 154 -2.77 -2.17 -4.29
N VAL A 155 -3.82 -1.61 -3.70
CA VAL A 155 -3.97 -0.17 -3.52
C VAL A 155 -4.26 0.14 -2.06
N ALA A 156 -3.60 1.15 -1.51
CA ALA A 156 -3.96 1.71 -0.22
C ALA A 156 -4.65 3.06 -0.36
N VAL A 157 -5.68 3.29 0.45
CA VAL A 157 -6.28 4.62 0.66
C VAL A 157 -5.78 5.16 1.99
N GLY A 158 -5.09 6.28 1.95
CA GLY A 158 -4.41 6.87 3.11
C GLY A 158 -5.38 7.40 4.17
N ALA A 159 -4.88 7.55 5.40
CA ALA A 159 -5.65 7.99 6.56
C ALA A 159 -6.29 9.39 6.40
N ARG A 160 -5.74 10.25 5.53
CA ARG A 160 -6.30 11.58 5.22
C ARG A 160 -7.30 11.56 4.07
N SER A 161 -7.36 10.46 3.32
CA SER A 161 -8.19 10.30 2.12
C SER A 161 -9.39 9.37 2.32
N VAL A 162 -9.40 8.59 3.40
CA VAL A 162 -10.41 7.54 3.65
C VAL A 162 -11.84 8.08 3.81
N GLU A 163 -12.00 9.35 4.18
CA GLU A 163 -13.31 10.01 4.26
C GLU A 163 -13.78 10.60 2.92
N ASN A 164 -12.86 10.73 1.96
CA ASN A 164 -13.16 11.37 0.68
C ASN A 164 -14.02 10.48 -0.21
N GLN A 165 -15.15 11.04 -0.69
CA GLN A 165 -16.13 10.30 -1.50
C GLN A 165 -15.54 9.76 -2.80
N GLN A 166 -14.71 10.53 -3.49
CA GLN A 166 -14.10 10.08 -4.75
C GLN A 166 -13.21 8.85 -4.58
N HIS A 167 -12.44 8.76 -3.48
CA HIS A 167 -11.63 7.58 -3.18
C HIS A 167 -12.50 6.35 -2.95
N ARG A 168 -13.59 6.46 -2.19
CA ARG A 168 -14.54 5.37 -1.93
C ARG A 168 -15.21 4.87 -3.20
N LEU A 169 -15.69 5.81 -4.04
CA LEU A 169 -16.31 5.49 -5.33
C LEU A 169 -15.31 4.85 -6.31
N THR A 170 -14.09 5.39 -6.40
CA THR A 170 -13.06 4.78 -7.23
C THR A 170 -12.70 3.38 -6.75
N ALA A 171 -12.53 3.18 -5.44
CA ALA A 171 -12.25 1.88 -4.85
C ALA A 171 -13.33 0.84 -5.16
N SER A 172 -14.61 1.26 -5.23
CA SER A 172 -15.73 0.37 -5.57
C SER A 172 -15.70 -0.16 -7.02
N GLY A 173 -14.93 0.48 -7.87
CA GLY A 173 -14.75 0.08 -9.28
C GLY A 173 -13.45 -0.67 -9.58
N LEU A 174 -12.60 -0.90 -8.56
CA LEU A 174 -11.36 -1.66 -8.74
C LEU A 174 -11.60 -3.16 -8.52
N ASP A 175 -10.85 -3.98 -9.27
CA ASP A 175 -10.90 -5.46 -9.21
C ASP A 175 -9.64 -6.04 -8.57
N ILE A 176 -9.06 -5.33 -7.62
CA ILE A 176 -7.89 -5.73 -6.81
C ILE A 176 -8.11 -5.33 -5.36
N PRO A 177 -7.37 -5.91 -4.39
CA PRO A 177 -7.45 -5.51 -2.99
C PRO A 177 -7.18 -4.03 -2.77
N VAL A 178 -8.10 -3.38 -2.05
CA VAL A 178 -8.00 -1.96 -1.67
C VAL A 178 -8.08 -1.84 -0.15
N GLY A 179 -6.97 -1.44 0.46
CA GLY A 179 -6.89 -1.24 1.91
C GLY A 179 -7.29 0.16 2.33
N MET A 180 -8.29 0.27 3.20
CA MET A 180 -8.75 1.51 3.80
C MET A 180 -8.04 1.73 5.13
N LYS A 181 -7.12 2.69 5.21
CA LYS A 181 -6.46 3.03 6.49
C LYS A 181 -7.46 3.66 7.45
N ASN A 182 -7.42 3.29 8.72
CA ASN A 182 -8.16 4.07 9.72
C ASN A 182 -7.68 5.53 9.69
N PRO A 183 -8.58 6.52 9.90
CA PRO A 183 -8.20 7.93 9.89
C PRO A 183 -7.20 8.25 11.00
N THR A 184 -6.56 9.41 10.90
CA THR A 184 -5.57 9.87 11.91
C THR A 184 -6.17 10.05 13.30
N SER A 185 -7.48 10.27 13.41
CA SER A 185 -8.24 10.33 14.67
C SER A 185 -8.47 8.97 15.34
N GLY A 186 -8.29 7.86 14.60
CA GLY A 186 -8.54 6.51 15.11
C GLY A 186 -9.98 6.03 15.03
N ASP A 187 -10.88 6.79 14.43
CA ASP A 187 -12.30 6.39 14.32
C ASP A 187 -12.47 5.20 13.36
N LEU A 188 -12.67 4.03 13.94
CA LEU A 188 -12.90 2.80 13.18
C LEU A 188 -14.24 2.81 12.41
N THR A 189 -15.22 3.58 12.86
CA THR A 189 -16.52 3.71 12.17
C THR A 189 -16.33 4.35 10.80
N VAL A 190 -15.48 5.37 10.71
CA VAL A 190 -15.12 6.02 9.45
C VAL A 190 -14.46 5.02 8.49
N MET A 191 -13.53 4.21 8.99
CA MET A 191 -12.87 3.16 8.19
C MET A 191 -13.88 2.11 7.71
N MET A 192 -14.73 1.61 8.60
CA MET A 192 -15.75 0.60 8.25
C MET A 192 -16.76 1.15 7.24
N ASN A 193 -17.22 2.39 7.40
CA ASN A 193 -18.09 3.06 6.42
C ASN A 193 -17.40 3.18 5.04
N SER A 194 -16.10 3.41 5.03
CA SER A 194 -15.30 3.49 3.82
C SER A 194 -15.23 2.14 3.09
N ILE A 195 -15.01 1.05 3.83
CA ILE A 195 -15.05 -0.31 3.31
C ILE A 195 -16.44 -0.65 2.79
N THR A 196 -17.47 -0.34 3.56
CA THR A 196 -18.88 -0.54 3.16
C THR A 196 -19.18 0.17 1.85
N ALA A 197 -18.83 1.45 1.74
CA ALA A 197 -19.02 2.21 0.50
C ALA A 197 -18.24 1.58 -0.68
N ALA A 198 -17.01 1.16 -0.46
CA ALA A 198 -16.21 0.53 -1.52
C ALA A 198 -16.75 -0.85 -1.95
N GLN A 199 -17.43 -1.58 -1.07
CA GLN A 199 -18.06 -2.87 -1.41
C GLN A 199 -19.42 -2.75 -2.09
N HIS A 200 -20.03 -1.55 -2.12
CA HIS A 200 -21.32 -1.32 -2.79
C HIS A 200 -21.17 -0.80 -4.21
N SER A 201 -22.19 -1.03 -5.02
CA SER A 201 -22.34 -0.45 -6.37
C SER A 201 -22.73 1.02 -6.27
N HIS A 202 -22.13 1.84 -7.15
CA HIS A 202 -22.41 3.28 -7.24
C HIS A 202 -22.50 3.76 -8.67
N THR A 203 -23.36 4.74 -8.91
CA THR A 203 -23.38 5.52 -10.15
C THR A 203 -22.69 6.86 -9.89
N PHE A 204 -21.64 7.18 -10.67
CA PHE A 204 -20.88 8.43 -10.50
C PHE A 204 -20.17 8.87 -11.77
N ILE A 205 -19.66 10.11 -11.75
CA ILE A 205 -18.88 10.64 -12.86
C ILE A 205 -17.43 10.17 -12.73
N TYR A 206 -16.96 9.43 -13.74
CA TYR A 206 -15.57 8.98 -13.82
C TYR A 206 -15.01 9.32 -15.21
N ARG A 207 -14.01 10.23 -15.27
CA ARG A 207 -13.36 10.65 -16.53
C ARG A 207 -14.33 11.27 -17.56
N GLY A 208 -15.35 11.97 -17.10
CA GLY A 208 -16.37 12.55 -17.98
C GLY A 208 -17.44 11.57 -18.47
N TRP A 209 -17.42 10.33 -17.94
CA TRP A 209 -18.44 9.31 -18.19
C TRP A 209 -19.32 9.14 -16.97
N GLU A 210 -20.58 8.88 -17.17
CA GLU A 210 -21.43 8.25 -16.16
C GLU A 210 -21.09 6.77 -16.12
N VAL A 211 -20.64 6.29 -14.94
CA VAL A 211 -20.24 4.89 -14.75
C VAL A 211 -21.03 4.26 -13.61
N VAL A 212 -21.21 2.94 -13.70
CA VAL A 212 -21.76 2.13 -12.61
C VAL A 212 -20.69 1.16 -12.15
N SER A 213 -20.19 1.32 -10.92
CA SER A 213 -19.29 0.34 -10.30
C SER A 213 -20.07 -0.88 -9.81
N GLN A 214 -19.38 -2.01 -9.67
CA GLN A 214 -20.01 -3.26 -9.18
C GLN A 214 -19.80 -3.51 -7.69
N GLY A 215 -19.02 -2.68 -7.03
CA GLY A 215 -18.53 -2.91 -5.67
C GLY A 215 -17.29 -3.80 -5.67
N ASN A 216 -16.36 -3.51 -4.78
CA ASN A 216 -15.11 -4.24 -4.63
C ASN A 216 -15.14 -5.14 -3.38
N PRO A 217 -15.34 -6.47 -3.53
CA PRO A 217 -15.42 -7.38 -2.39
C PRO A 217 -14.09 -7.56 -1.63
N TYR A 218 -13.00 -7.02 -2.15
CA TYR A 218 -11.66 -7.07 -1.57
C TYR A 218 -11.26 -5.77 -0.86
N ALA A 219 -12.18 -4.80 -0.73
CA ALA A 219 -11.97 -3.61 0.11
C ALA A 219 -11.91 -4.05 1.58
N HIS A 220 -10.85 -3.64 2.29
CA HIS A 220 -10.53 -4.15 3.63
C HIS A 220 -9.87 -3.09 4.53
N ALA A 221 -9.70 -3.42 5.80
CA ALA A 221 -9.10 -2.55 6.81
C ALA A 221 -7.57 -2.52 6.73
N ILE A 222 -6.98 -1.33 6.96
CA ILE A 222 -5.58 -1.20 7.35
C ILE A 222 -5.51 -0.50 8.70
N LEU A 223 -5.03 -1.19 9.74
CA LEU A 223 -4.80 -0.61 11.06
C LEU A 223 -3.40 -0.01 11.13
N ARG A 224 -3.33 1.32 11.35
CA ARG A 224 -2.06 2.06 11.35
C ARG A 224 -1.77 2.82 12.66
N GLY A 225 -2.58 2.56 13.72
CA GLY A 225 -2.61 3.39 14.91
C GLY A 225 -3.24 4.76 14.65
N TYR A 226 -3.27 5.62 15.64
CA TYR A 226 -3.85 6.95 15.55
C TYR A 226 -3.15 7.94 16.49
N THR A 227 -3.51 9.21 16.38
CA THR A 227 -3.05 10.25 17.28
C THR A 227 -4.24 10.70 18.12
N ASP A 228 -4.10 10.66 19.45
CA ASP A 228 -5.15 11.10 20.36
C ASP A 228 -5.24 12.64 20.43
N PHE A 229 -6.19 13.15 21.21
CA PHE A 229 -6.42 14.58 21.38
C PHE A 229 -5.25 15.31 22.05
N ALA A 230 -4.38 14.59 22.75
CA ALA A 230 -3.16 15.13 23.36
C ALA A 230 -1.95 15.09 22.40
N GLY A 231 -2.14 14.64 21.15
CA GLY A 231 -1.07 14.50 20.17
C GLY A 231 -0.19 13.26 20.35
N LYS A 232 -0.59 12.31 21.22
CA LYS A 232 0.16 11.08 21.48
C LYS A 232 -0.22 9.99 20.48
N SER A 233 0.77 9.26 19.98
CA SER A 233 0.55 8.06 19.17
C SER A 233 -0.03 6.94 20.04
N VAL A 234 -1.11 6.32 19.54
CA VAL A 234 -1.81 5.20 20.15
C VAL A 234 -1.85 4.07 19.13
N SER A 235 -1.42 2.88 19.54
CA SER A 235 -1.46 1.68 18.70
C SER A 235 -2.87 1.06 18.66
N ASN A 236 -3.16 0.29 17.58
CA ASN A 236 -4.41 -0.43 17.42
C ASN A 236 -4.19 -1.80 16.74
N TYR A 237 -3.09 -2.50 17.10
CA TYR A 237 -2.72 -3.81 16.59
C TYR A 237 -2.71 -4.89 17.68
N HIS A 238 -2.98 -4.55 18.93
CA HIS A 238 -2.97 -5.51 20.03
C HIS A 238 -4.07 -6.57 19.87
N TYR A 239 -3.92 -7.67 20.57
CA TYR A 239 -4.87 -8.79 20.51
C TYR A 239 -6.32 -8.33 20.67
N GLU A 240 -6.60 -7.47 21.65
CA GLU A 240 -7.93 -6.94 21.95
C GLU A 240 -8.47 -6.04 20.83
N ASP A 241 -7.59 -5.26 20.17
CA ASP A 241 -7.97 -4.43 19.01
C ASP A 241 -8.38 -5.32 17.84
N LEU A 242 -7.65 -6.42 17.61
CA LEU A 242 -7.92 -7.37 16.54
C LEU A 242 -9.22 -8.15 16.77
N VAL A 243 -9.47 -8.60 18.02
CA VAL A 243 -10.75 -9.21 18.40
C VAL A 243 -11.90 -8.24 18.17
N LYS A 244 -11.78 -6.99 18.64
CA LYS A 244 -12.80 -5.96 18.44
C LYS A 244 -13.06 -5.68 16.95
N LEU A 245 -12.02 -5.66 16.11
CA LEU A 245 -12.20 -5.48 14.67
C LEU A 245 -12.92 -6.68 14.05
N HIS A 246 -12.58 -7.91 14.44
CA HIS A 246 -13.27 -9.12 14.00
C HIS A 246 -14.76 -9.06 14.33
N ASP A 247 -15.12 -8.72 15.58
CA ASP A 247 -16.52 -8.59 16.01
C ASP A 247 -17.25 -7.50 15.21
N THR A 248 -16.56 -6.40 14.91
CA THR A 248 -17.11 -5.32 14.07
C THR A 248 -17.41 -5.81 12.65
N TYR A 249 -16.52 -6.59 12.05
CA TYR A 249 -16.75 -7.22 10.75
C TYR A 249 -17.91 -8.22 10.80
N ALA A 250 -17.96 -9.06 11.81
CA ALA A 250 -19.05 -10.05 11.98
C ALA A 250 -20.42 -9.39 12.05
N ALA A 251 -20.51 -8.21 12.68
CA ALA A 251 -21.74 -7.43 12.76
C ALA A 251 -22.09 -6.64 11.48
N SER A 252 -21.13 -6.43 10.57
CA SER A 252 -21.29 -5.53 9.42
C SER A 252 -21.93 -6.18 8.19
N GLY A 253 -21.88 -7.50 8.05
CA GLY A 253 -22.30 -8.23 6.85
C GLY A 253 -21.44 -8.01 5.61
N LEU A 254 -20.24 -7.44 5.76
CA LEU A 254 -19.28 -7.20 4.69
C LEU A 254 -18.70 -8.51 4.15
N LYS A 255 -18.36 -8.52 2.86
CA LYS A 255 -17.70 -9.67 2.22
C LYS A 255 -16.22 -9.70 2.58
N ASN A 256 -15.66 -10.92 2.65
CA ASN A 256 -14.22 -11.16 2.84
C ASN A 256 -13.61 -10.31 3.98
N PRO A 257 -14.04 -10.47 5.24
CA PRO A 257 -13.45 -9.76 6.37
C PRO A 257 -11.93 -9.87 6.35
N ALA A 258 -11.24 -8.74 6.24
CA ALA A 258 -9.79 -8.74 6.10
C ALA A 258 -9.16 -7.49 6.73
N ALA A 259 -7.97 -7.68 7.28
CA ALA A 259 -7.14 -6.60 7.81
C ALA A 259 -5.67 -6.79 7.42
N ILE A 260 -5.01 -5.68 7.08
CA ILE A 260 -3.56 -5.56 7.00
C ILE A 260 -3.12 -4.69 8.18
N ILE A 261 -2.08 -5.09 8.88
CA ILE A 261 -1.57 -4.33 10.02
C ILE A 261 -0.32 -3.56 9.58
N ASP A 262 -0.45 -2.23 9.58
CA ASP A 262 0.67 -1.31 9.32
C ASP A 262 1.53 -1.25 10.60
N THR A 263 2.72 -1.78 10.53
CA THR A 263 3.64 -1.91 11.68
C THR A 263 4.36 -0.61 12.03
N ASN A 264 4.29 0.40 11.16
CA ASN A 264 4.89 1.71 11.38
C ASN A 264 3.85 2.77 11.80
N HIS A 265 3.99 4.01 11.37
CA HIS A 265 3.13 5.14 11.66
C HIS A 265 2.85 5.30 13.17
N ALA A 266 1.59 5.45 13.58
CA ALA A 266 1.26 5.61 15.00
C ALA A 266 1.34 4.29 15.80
N ASN A 267 1.28 3.12 15.14
CA ASN A 267 1.49 1.84 15.80
C ASN A 267 2.89 1.72 16.41
N SER A 268 3.92 2.23 15.74
CA SER A 268 5.31 2.28 16.24
C SER A 268 5.68 3.63 16.89
N GLY A 269 4.79 4.63 16.82
CA GLY A 269 5.14 6.03 17.14
C GLY A 269 6.25 6.54 16.22
N LYS A 270 6.33 6.04 14.97
CA LYS A 270 7.37 6.32 13.96
C LYS A 270 8.78 5.87 14.37
N LYS A 271 8.90 4.97 15.34
CA LYS A 271 10.15 4.33 15.71
C LYS A 271 10.33 3.07 14.85
N TYR A 272 11.03 3.19 13.74
CA TYR A 272 11.10 2.15 12.71
C TYR A 272 11.57 0.78 13.21
N LEU A 273 12.42 0.71 14.23
CA LEU A 273 12.87 -0.55 14.83
C LEU A 273 11.75 -1.29 15.58
N GLU A 274 10.72 -0.59 16.06
CA GLU A 274 9.56 -1.21 16.71
C GLU A 274 8.73 -2.06 15.74
N GLN A 275 8.84 -1.84 14.44
CA GLN A 275 8.14 -2.65 13.44
C GLN A 275 8.41 -4.16 13.59
N ILE A 276 9.64 -4.53 13.99
CA ILE A 276 10.04 -5.93 14.20
C ILE A 276 9.21 -6.55 15.33
N ARG A 277 9.14 -5.86 16.48
CA ARG A 277 8.36 -6.34 17.63
C ARG A 277 6.87 -6.41 17.29
N ILE A 278 6.34 -5.36 16.67
CA ILE A 278 4.92 -5.27 16.29
C ILE A 278 4.54 -6.41 15.33
N ALA A 279 5.37 -6.70 14.33
CA ALA A 279 5.14 -7.80 13.41
C ALA A 279 5.06 -9.15 14.15
N LYS A 280 5.97 -9.39 15.11
CA LYS A 280 5.98 -10.61 15.93
C LYS A 280 4.74 -10.70 16.83
N ASP A 281 4.31 -9.60 17.44
CA ASP A 281 3.10 -9.56 18.29
C ASP A 281 1.84 -9.89 17.48
N VAL A 282 1.72 -9.36 16.25
CA VAL A 282 0.60 -9.67 15.35
C VAL A 282 0.61 -11.13 14.93
N VAL A 283 1.76 -11.67 14.51
CA VAL A 283 1.92 -13.09 14.17
C VAL A 283 1.60 -13.99 15.36
N TYR A 284 2.03 -13.62 16.56
CA TYR A 284 1.69 -14.31 17.79
C TYR A 284 0.16 -14.36 17.99
N SER A 285 -0.52 -13.23 17.84
CA SER A 285 -1.99 -13.15 17.96
C SER A 285 -2.70 -14.03 16.92
N CYS A 286 -2.22 -14.02 15.67
CA CYS A 286 -2.73 -14.88 14.61
C CYS A 286 -2.58 -16.39 14.95
N ASN A 287 -1.46 -16.79 15.55
CA ASN A 287 -1.21 -18.18 15.89
C ASN A 287 -2.04 -18.69 17.09
N HIS A 288 -2.57 -17.79 17.91
CA HIS A 288 -3.30 -18.12 19.14
C HIS A 288 -4.83 -17.93 19.02
N ASN A 289 -5.31 -17.35 17.93
CA ASN A 289 -6.74 -17.14 17.71
C ASN A 289 -7.06 -17.27 16.22
N GLU A 290 -7.87 -18.28 15.86
CA GLU A 290 -8.21 -18.58 14.47
C GLU A 290 -9.10 -17.50 13.85
N ASP A 291 -9.94 -16.80 14.61
CA ASP A 291 -10.74 -15.68 14.11
C ASP A 291 -9.84 -14.51 13.70
N ILE A 292 -8.83 -14.20 14.53
CA ILE A 292 -7.78 -13.22 14.16
C ILE A 292 -7.01 -13.72 12.94
N ARG A 293 -6.60 -15.00 12.93
CA ARG A 293 -5.84 -15.58 11.81
C ARG A 293 -6.59 -15.55 10.51
N SER A 294 -7.90 -15.79 10.55
CA SER A 294 -8.76 -15.76 9.36
C SER A 294 -8.94 -14.35 8.80
N MET A 295 -9.00 -13.34 9.68
CA MET A 295 -9.21 -11.93 9.32
C MET A 295 -7.90 -11.21 8.96
N VAL A 296 -6.83 -11.38 9.75
CA VAL A 296 -5.55 -10.71 9.50
C VAL A 296 -4.84 -11.40 8.34
N LYS A 297 -4.87 -10.76 7.17
CA LYS A 297 -4.30 -11.31 5.94
C LYS A 297 -2.82 -10.98 5.75
N GLY A 298 -2.28 -10.02 6.49
CA GLY A 298 -0.90 -9.62 6.31
C GLY A 298 -0.45 -8.40 7.11
N LEU A 299 0.78 -8.00 6.84
CA LEU A 299 1.43 -6.83 7.41
C LEU A 299 1.81 -5.83 6.33
N MET A 300 1.88 -4.55 6.72
CA MET A 300 2.49 -3.48 5.93
C MET A 300 3.71 -2.96 6.67
N ILE A 301 4.88 -3.04 6.03
CA ILE A 301 6.18 -2.76 6.66
C ILE A 301 6.92 -1.70 5.86
N GLU A 302 7.39 -0.65 6.51
CA GLU A 302 8.25 0.36 5.88
C GLU A 302 9.71 -0.05 6.01
N SER A 303 10.31 -0.43 4.89
CA SER A 303 11.64 -0.99 4.78
C SER A 303 12.35 -0.50 3.52
N TYR A 304 13.66 -0.33 3.60
CA TYR A 304 14.50 0.03 2.46
C TYR A 304 15.88 -0.67 2.56
N LEU A 305 16.88 -0.20 1.83
CA LEU A 305 18.22 -0.81 1.88
C LEU A 305 18.95 -0.44 3.16
N GLU A 306 18.85 0.84 3.59
CA GLU A 306 19.52 1.38 4.77
C GLU A 306 18.53 1.74 5.88
N ASP A 307 18.98 1.62 7.12
CA ASP A 307 18.19 1.98 8.30
C ASP A 307 17.95 3.49 8.40
N GLY A 308 16.73 3.84 8.85
CA GLY A 308 16.37 5.20 9.22
C GLY A 308 15.96 6.07 8.06
N ALA A 309 16.29 7.35 8.13
CA ALA A 309 15.99 8.37 7.13
C ALA A 309 17.16 9.32 6.95
N GLN A 310 17.15 10.07 5.86
CA GLN A 310 18.11 11.10 5.52
C GLN A 310 17.42 12.37 5.04
N GLU A 311 18.14 13.48 5.06
CA GLU A 311 17.68 14.72 4.42
C GLU A 311 17.89 14.66 2.90
N ILE A 312 17.07 15.40 2.15
CA ILE A 312 17.27 15.57 0.70
C ILE A 312 18.66 16.21 0.48
N GLY A 313 19.46 15.62 -0.42
CA GLY A 313 20.82 16.08 -0.70
C GLY A 313 21.94 15.32 0.01
N GLU A 314 21.64 14.41 0.94
CA GLU A 314 22.68 13.54 1.53
C GLU A 314 23.09 12.38 0.62
N HIS A 315 22.19 11.95 -0.28
CA HIS A 315 22.43 10.96 -1.34
C HIS A 315 22.92 9.58 -0.87
N VAL A 316 22.57 9.16 0.34
CA VAL A 316 22.86 7.79 0.78
C VAL A 316 21.95 6.83 0.02
N PHE A 317 22.57 5.94 -0.78
CA PHE A 317 21.87 4.99 -1.63
C PHE A 317 20.91 4.09 -0.82
N GLY A 318 19.63 4.10 -1.17
CA GLY A 318 18.62 3.26 -0.51
C GLY A 318 18.27 3.63 0.93
N LYS A 319 18.51 4.88 1.33
CA LYS A 319 18.04 5.43 2.60
C LYS A 319 16.86 6.35 2.38
N SER A 320 15.80 6.20 3.17
CA SER A 320 14.55 6.95 2.99
C SER A 320 14.74 8.45 3.14
N ILE A 321 14.17 9.24 2.23
CA ILE A 321 14.08 10.72 2.33
C ILE A 321 12.76 11.20 2.93
N THR A 322 11.97 10.27 3.50
CA THR A 322 10.70 10.54 4.15
C THR A 322 10.66 9.93 5.55
N ASP A 323 9.67 9.09 5.92
CA ASP A 323 9.68 8.47 7.24
C ASP A 323 10.77 7.39 7.34
N PRO A 324 11.39 7.19 8.53
CA PRO A 324 12.44 6.20 8.72
C PRO A 324 11.98 4.77 8.44
N CYS A 325 12.83 3.98 7.75
CA CYS A 325 12.58 2.61 7.34
C CYS A 325 13.51 1.62 8.02
N LEU A 326 13.10 0.35 8.10
CA LEU A 326 14.02 -0.76 8.42
C LEU A 326 15.01 -0.97 7.28
N GLY A 327 16.28 -1.17 7.60
CA GLY A 327 17.31 -1.56 6.66
C GLY A 327 17.16 -3.03 6.23
N TRP A 328 17.87 -3.39 5.15
CA TRP A 328 17.71 -4.69 4.49
C TRP A 328 17.97 -5.88 5.42
N ASP A 329 19.11 -5.91 6.12
CA ASP A 329 19.48 -7.08 6.93
C ASP A 329 18.41 -7.44 7.97
N LYS A 330 17.85 -6.43 8.63
CA LYS A 330 16.75 -6.61 9.60
C LYS A 330 15.45 -7.05 8.92
N THR A 331 15.22 -6.53 7.73
CA THR A 331 14.04 -6.87 6.92
C THR A 331 14.07 -8.31 6.47
N GLU A 332 15.17 -8.75 5.89
CA GLU A 332 15.35 -10.14 5.45
C GLU A 332 15.19 -11.12 6.60
N GLN A 333 15.86 -10.86 7.73
CA GLN A 333 15.70 -11.65 8.93
C GLN A 333 14.24 -11.70 9.41
N LEU A 334 13.54 -10.55 9.45
CA LEU A 334 12.15 -10.47 9.86
C LEU A 334 11.21 -11.28 8.95
N ILE A 335 11.44 -11.24 7.62
CA ILE A 335 10.62 -12.01 6.67
C ILE A 335 10.75 -13.52 6.94
N PHE A 336 11.97 -14.03 7.14
CA PHE A 336 12.19 -15.43 7.47
C PHE A 336 11.59 -15.81 8.83
N GLU A 337 11.77 -14.98 9.85
CA GLU A 337 11.17 -15.20 11.18
C GLU A 337 9.63 -15.26 11.11
N ILE A 338 8.99 -14.42 10.31
CA ILE A 338 7.54 -14.47 10.08
C ILE A 338 7.17 -15.79 9.40
N ALA A 339 7.88 -16.18 8.33
CA ALA A 339 7.62 -17.41 7.60
C ALA A 339 7.77 -18.66 8.50
N ASP A 340 8.78 -18.69 9.37
CA ASP A 340 9.04 -19.81 10.26
C ASP A 340 8.02 -19.89 11.41
N THR A 341 7.56 -18.75 11.90
CA THR A 341 6.68 -18.67 13.07
C THR A 341 5.20 -18.84 12.72
N LEU A 342 4.79 -18.40 11.53
CA LEU A 342 3.39 -18.42 11.09
C LEU A 342 2.89 -19.86 10.87
N ARG A 343 1.72 -20.18 11.46
CA ARG A 343 1.06 -21.50 11.42
C ARG A 343 -0.11 -21.55 10.44
#